data_9e96506173f73082801a3d8f7985b487
#
_entry.id   9e96506173f73082801a3d8f7985b487
#
_cell.length_a   1.000
_cell.length_b   1.000
_cell.length_c   1.000
_cell.angle_alpha   90.00
_cell.angle_beta   90.00
_cell.angle_gamma   90.00
#
_symmetry.space_group_name_H-M   'P 1'
#
loop_
_entity.id
_entity.type
_entity.pdbx_description
1 polymer ?
#
loop_
_entity_poly.entity_id
_entity_poly.type
_entity_poly.pdbx_seq_one_letter_code
_entity_poly.pdbx_strand_id
1 'polypeptide(L)'
;NFYRFFLEWLIEDPKLGLLIKRKGGRTWADLAQDKSSLDNSLDELLRCALETERIHQVSSYASPGDAALNADFSVGIGSISSTAAAALQGKRVLFVDYERLDQGPQNPYTTFHSLGPNRCIFYDLETLKQEVLNYVANPKRNPHLGDASPILHRLDSFCDRDASLRIAEYVEWYMGGLAQGFNRDEATLSATRKYAEKWGKDKVVRGL
;
A
#
# COMPACT_ATOMS: atom_id res chain seq x y z
N ASN A 1 -9.22 10.72 14.19
CA ASN A 1 -9.34 9.26 14.05
C ASN A 1 -9.65 8.89 12.60
N PHE A 2 -8.75 8.14 11.94
CA PHE A 2 -8.79 7.82 10.51
C PHE A 2 -10.11 7.14 10.08
N TYR A 3 -10.51 6.07 10.75
CA TYR A 3 -11.74 5.35 10.37
C TYR A 3 -12.97 6.22 10.54
N ARG A 4 -13.08 6.95 11.65
CA ARG A 4 -14.18 7.86 11.89
C ARG A 4 -14.35 8.85 10.73
N PHE A 5 -13.27 9.48 10.31
CA PHE A 5 -13.28 10.45 9.23
C PHE A 5 -13.86 9.87 7.91
N PHE A 6 -13.42 8.69 7.51
CA PHE A 6 -13.92 8.07 6.28
C PHE A 6 -15.36 7.57 6.39
N LEU A 7 -15.79 7.14 7.57
CA LEU A 7 -17.18 6.76 7.79
C LEU A 7 -18.11 7.99 7.76
N GLU A 8 -17.71 9.08 8.38
CA GLU A 8 -18.43 10.36 8.33
C GLU A 8 -18.51 10.86 6.87
N TRP A 9 -17.41 10.87 6.15
CA TRP A 9 -17.38 11.27 4.74
C TRP A 9 -18.27 10.37 3.87
N LEU A 10 -18.27 9.05 4.09
CA LEU A 10 -19.16 8.12 3.37
C LEU A 10 -20.63 8.46 3.57
N ILE A 11 -21.02 8.79 4.82
CA ILE A 11 -22.40 9.14 5.16
C ILE A 11 -22.80 10.48 4.51
N GLU A 12 -21.90 11.46 4.56
CA GLU A 12 -22.13 12.81 4.00
C GLU A 12 -22.19 12.83 2.47
N ASP A 13 -21.35 12.03 1.81
CA ASP A 13 -21.23 12.02 0.35
C ASP A 13 -21.84 10.74 -0.26
N PRO A 14 -23.02 10.82 -0.91
CA PRO A 14 -23.69 9.67 -1.50
C PRO A 14 -22.93 9.05 -2.68
N LYS A 15 -21.91 9.71 -3.22
CA LYS A 15 -21.09 9.22 -4.33
C LYS A 15 -19.85 8.45 -3.86
N LEU A 16 -19.50 8.55 -2.58
CA LEU A 16 -18.35 7.85 -2.02
C LEU A 16 -18.71 6.39 -1.72
N GLY A 17 -17.84 5.47 -2.11
CA GLY A 17 -17.81 4.07 -1.68
C GLY A 17 -16.51 3.77 -0.94
N LEU A 18 -16.55 2.87 0.03
CA LEU A 18 -15.37 2.45 0.79
C LEU A 18 -15.12 0.95 0.63
N LEU A 19 -13.90 0.60 0.22
CA LEU A 19 -13.37 -0.75 0.31
C LEU A 19 -12.37 -0.81 1.45
N ILE A 20 -12.65 -1.60 2.48
CA ILE A 20 -11.78 -1.70 3.64
C ILE A 20 -11.05 -3.02 3.63
N LYS A 21 -9.72 -2.95 3.45
CA LYS A 21 -8.82 -4.08 3.53
C LYS A 21 -8.05 -4.04 4.84
N ARG A 22 -8.36 -4.97 5.72
CA ARG A 22 -7.68 -5.07 7.02
C ARG A 22 -6.55 -6.09 6.98
N LYS A 23 -5.58 -5.90 7.87
CA LYS A 23 -4.54 -6.89 8.18
C LYS A 23 -5.09 -7.81 9.29
N GLY A 24 -5.23 -9.10 8.98
CA GLY A 24 -5.77 -10.10 9.93
C GLY A 24 -7.27 -10.36 9.76
N GLY A 25 -7.73 -11.49 10.34
CA GLY A 25 -9.05 -12.08 10.09
C GLY A 25 -10.23 -11.49 10.84
N ARG A 26 -10.08 -10.41 11.62
CA ARG A 26 -11.22 -9.81 12.34
C ARG A 26 -12.14 -9.06 11.37
N THR A 27 -13.42 -9.39 11.44
CA THR A 27 -14.48 -8.69 10.71
C THR A 27 -14.91 -7.41 11.45
N TRP A 28 -15.72 -6.58 10.82
CA TRP A 28 -16.37 -5.46 11.50
C TRP A 28 -17.29 -5.94 12.62
N ALA A 29 -17.96 -7.10 12.43
CA ALA A 29 -18.77 -7.72 13.46
C ALA A 29 -17.93 -8.11 14.69
N ASP A 30 -16.69 -8.59 14.48
CA ASP A 30 -15.78 -8.91 15.59
C ASP A 30 -15.34 -7.65 16.35
N LEU A 31 -15.22 -6.50 15.67
CA LEU A 31 -14.91 -5.22 16.33
C LEU A 31 -16.10 -4.67 17.11
N ALA A 32 -17.31 -4.76 16.56
CA ALA A 32 -18.52 -4.35 17.23
C ALA A 32 -18.85 -5.22 18.46
N GLN A 33 -18.38 -6.46 18.50
CA GLN A 33 -18.52 -7.36 19.65
C GLN A 33 -17.45 -7.14 20.72
N ASP A 34 -16.30 -6.56 20.36
CA ASP A 34 -15.21 -6.25 21.30
C ASP A 34 -15.50 -4.93 22.04
N LYS A 35 -16.48 -5.01 22.97
CA LYS A 35 -16.95 -3.89 23.78
C LYS A 35 -15.86 -3.19 24.62
N SER A 36 -14.64 -3.73 24.63
CA SER A 36 -13.54 -3.19 25.41
C SER A 36 -12.69 -2.13 24.67
N SER A 37 -12.87 -1.97 23.35
CA SER A 37 -11.91 -1.20 22.54
C SER A 37 -12.50 -0.07 21.69
N LEU A 38 -13.82 0.03 21.56
CA LEU A 38 -14.46 1.05 20.72
C LEU A 38 -15.33 1.99 21.56
N ASP A 39 -15.14 3.27 21.34
CA ASP A 39 -16.06 4.32 21.75
C ASP A 39 -17.45 4.04 21.15
N ASN A 40 -18.52 3.99 21.95
CA ASN A 40 -19.88 3.73 21.52
C ASN A 40 -20.32 4.58 20.31
N SER A 41 -19.71 5.77 20.15
CA SER A 41 -19.97 6.67 19.05
C SER A 41 -19.40 6.16 17.70
N LEU A 42 -18.35 5.33 17.71
CA LEU A 42 -17.81 4.73 16.48
C LEU A 42 -18.67 3.55 16.01
N ASP A 43 -19.28 2.81 16.95
CA ASP A 43 -20.17 1.69 16.62
C ASP A 43 -21.44 2.18 15.95
N GLU A 44 -22.03 3.27 16.45
CA GLU A 44 -23.20 3.90 15.84
C GLU A 44 -22.87 4.43 14.42
N LEU A 45 -21.74 5.09 14.29
CA LEU A 45 -21.28 5.62 13.01
C LEU A 45 -21.05 4.48 11.99
N LEU A 46 -20.46 3.37 12.43
CA LEU A 46 -20.26 2.19 11.59
C LEU A 46 -21.60 1.58 11.15
N ARG A 47 -22.59 1.50 12.07
CA ARG A 47 -23.93 1.02 11.74
C ARG A 47 -24.59 1.89 10.67
N CYS A 48 -24.56 3.22 10.84
CA CYS A 48 -25.07 4.14 9.84
C CYS A 48 -24.33 4.01 8.48
N ALA A 49 -23.03 3.82 8.51
CA ALA A 49 -22.24 3.61 7.29
C ALA A 49 -22.63 2.30 6.58
N LEU A 50 -22.86 1.22 7.32
CA LEU A 50 -23.31 -0.07 6.77
C LEU A 50 -24.71 0.02 6.13
N GLU A 51 -25.62 0.80 6.71
CA GLU A 51 -26.95 1.04 6.15
C GLU A 51 -26.91 1.75 4.78
N THR A 52 -25.81 2.40 4.43
CA THR A 52 -25.64 3.00 3.10
C THR A 52 -25.41 1.98 1.99
N GLU A 53 -25.06 0.73 2.31
CA GLU A 53 -24.67 -0.33 1.37
C GLU A 53 -23.43 0.01 0.48
N ARG A 54 -22.71 1.10 0.81
CA ARG A 54 -21.56 1.59 0.04
C ARG A 54 -20.21 1.29 0.70
N ILE A 55 -20.22 0.51 1.78
CA ILE A 55 -19.03 0.04 2.46
C ILE A 55 -18.90 -1.48 2.31
N HIS A 56 -17.73 -1.93 1.85
CA HIS A 56 -17.43 -3.34 1.68
C HIS A 56 -16.14 -3.73 2.37
N GLN A 57 -16.18 -4.80 3.13
CA GLN A 57 -14.98 -5.39 3.72
C GLN A 57 -14.40 -6.43 2.76
N VAL A 58 -13.16 -6.18 2.34
CA VAL A 58 -12.42 -7.12 1.50
C VAL A 58 -11.86 -8.26 2.37
N SER A 59 -11.94 -9.49 1.85
CA SER A 59 -11.37 -10.67 2.52
C SER A 59 -9.91 -10.44 2.93
N SER A 60 -9.54 -10.92 4.11
CA SER A 60 -8.14 -10.88 4.59
C SER A 60 -7.18 -11.68 3.69
N TYR A 61 -7.69 -12.65 2.95
CA TYR A 61 -6.91 -13.48 2.00
C TYR A 61 -6.68 -12.79 0.64
N ALA A 62 -7.48 -11.79 0.27
CA ALA A 62 -7.24 -11.03 -0.94
C ALA A 62 -5.94 -10.22 -0.81
N SER A 63 -5.17 -10.12 -1.89
CA SER A 63 -3.99 -9.26 -1.89
C SER A 63 -4.39 -7.78 -1.82
N PRO A 64 -3.59 -6.89 -1.21
CA PRO A 64 -3.86 -5.46 -1.26
C PRO A 64 -3.92 -4.88 -2.67
N GLY A 65 -3.11 -5.41 -3.59
CA GLY A 65 -3.12 -5.01 -4.99
C GLY A 65 -4.44 -5.36 -5.68
N ASP A 66 -4.95 -6.58 -5.47
CA ASP A 66 -6.22 -7.02 -6.05
C ASP A 66 -7.40 -6.23 -5.48
N ALA A 67 -7.39 -5.96 -4.17
CA ALA A 67 -8.39 -5.11 -3.54
C ALA A 67 -8.40 -3.71 -4.17
N ALA A 68 -7.23 -3.13 -4.41
CA ALA A 68 -7.09 -1.80 -4.99
C ALA A 68 -7.59 -1.71 -6.44
N LEU A 69 -7.64 -2.81 -7.19
CA LEU A 69 -8.14 -2.80 -8.58
C LEU A 69 -9.59 -2.27 -8.68
N ASN A 70 -10.37 -2.42 -7.62
CA ASN A 70 -11.77 -2.00 -7.54
C ASN A 70 -11.96 -0.62 -6.90
N ALA A 71 -10.89 0.15 -6.71
CA ALA A 71 -10.94 1.49 -6.12
C ALA A 71 -10.26 2.52 -7.04
N ASP A 72 -10.71 3.77 -6.99
CA ASP A 72 -10.08 4.89 -7.69
C ASP A 72 -8.83 5.36 -6.94
N PHE A 73 -8.90 5.35 -5.61
CA PHE A 73 -7.82 5.72 -4.71
C PHE A 73 -7.57 4.64 -3.67
N SER A 74 -6.31 4.39 -3.37
CA SER A 74 -5.90 3.60 -2.20
C SER A 74 -5.30 4.52 -1.14
N VAL A 75 -5.88 4.54 0.05
CA VAL A 75 -5.45 5.41 1.14
C VAL A 75 -4.86 4.59 2.27
N GLY A 76 -3.69 4.98 2.77
CA GLY A 76 -3.01 4.28 3.87
C GLY A 76 -2.46 5.21 4.94
N ILE A 77 -2.29 4.69 6.17
CA ILE A 77 -1.59 5.33 7.27
C ILE A 77 -0.30 4.55 7.56
N GLY A 78 0.81 5.24 7.64
CA GLY A 78 2.07 4.72 8.23
C GLY A 78 2.69 3.51 7.56
N SER A 79 1.92 2.53 7.12
CA SER A 79 2.41 1.34 6.42
C SER A 79 2.26 1.49 4.93
N ILE A 80 3.37 1.56 4.24
CA ILE A 80 3.40 1.80 2.79
C ILE A 80 3.19 0.54 1.94
N SER A 81 3.34 -0.67 2.50
CA SER A 81 3.39 -1.89 1.69
C SER A 81 2.10 -2.18 0.92
N SER A 82 0.94 -2.03 1.55
CA SER A 82 -0.35 -2.28 0.88
C SER A 82 -0.67 -1.22 -0.17
N THR A 83 -0.39 0.05 0.15
CA THR A 83 -0.61 1.17 -0.76
C THR A 83 0.43 1.19 -1.87
N ALA A 84 1.69 0.78 -1.59
CA ALA A 84 2.70 0.56 -2.63
C ALA A 84 2.28 -0.56 -3.61
N ALA A 85 1.68 -1.65 -3.10
CA ALA A 85 1.13 -2.69 -3.96
C ALA A 85 0.02 -2.16 -4.88
N ALA A 86 -0.83 -1.23 -4.40
CA ALA A 86 -1.83 -0.57 -5.22
C ALA A 86 -1.17 0.33 -6.31
N ALA A 87 -0.09 1.05 -5.97
CA ALA A 87 0.68 1.84 -6.94
C ALA A 87 1.23 0.98 -8.07
N LEU A 88 1.78 -0.20 -7.76
CA LEU A 88 2.27 -1.18 -8.74
C LEU A 88 1.16 -1.73 -9.65
N GLN A 89 -0.10 -1.64 -9.23
CA GLN A 89 -1.26 -1.96 -10.06
C GLN A 89 -1.77 -0.75 -10.87
N GLY A 90 -1.02 0.37 -10.86
CA GLY A 90 -1.38 1.60 -11.58
C GLY A 90 -2.50 2.41 -10.92
N LYS A 91 -2.80 2.15 -9.64
CA LYS A 91 -3.83 2.88 -8.91
C LYS A 91 -3.27 4.14 -8.26
N ARG A 92 -4.13 5.13 -8.05
CA ARG A 92 -3.79 6.34 -7.32
C ARG A 92 -3.64 6.03 -5.84
N VAL A 93 -2.56 6.53 -5.24
CA VAL A 93 -2.19 6.20 -3.86
C VAL A 93 -1.99 7.45 -3.03
N LEU A 94 -2.59 7.45 -1.85
CA LEU A 94 -2.53 8.56 -0.90
C LEU A 94 -2.11 8.02 0.46
N PHE A 95 -1.21 8.72 1.12
CA PHE A 95 -0.74 8.40 2.46
C PHE A 95 -1.06 9.54 3.40
N VAL A 96 -1.50 9.21 4.62
CA VAL A 96 -1.67 10.19 5.69
C VAL A 96 -0.55 10.01 6.70
N ASP A 97 0.29 11.01 6.82
CA ASP A 97 1.45 11.06 7.73
C ASP A 97 1.24 12.09 8.84
N TYR A 98 0.38 11.74 9.82
CA TYR A 98 0.10 12.62 10.96
C TYR A 98 1.34 12.92 11.82
N GLU A 99 2.27 11.96 11.88
CA GLU A 99 3.42 12.00 12.78
C GLU A 99 4.63 12.67 12.13
N ARG A 100 4.49 13.11 10.89
CA ARG A 100 5.59 13.70 10.13
C ARG A 100 6.82 12.79 10.05
N LEU A 101 6.61 11.50 9.88
CA LEU A 101 7.67 10.50 9.75
C LEU A 101 8.56 10.75 8.53
N ASP A 102 8.02 11.45 7.53
CA ASP A 102 8.76 11.91 6.35
C ASP A 102 9.92 12.85 6.69
N GLN A 103 9.90 13.51 7.84
CA GLN A 103 10.95 14.41 8.34
C GLN A 103 11.98 13.70 9.22
N GLY A 104 11.73 12.44 9.57
CA GLY A 104 12.60 11.65 10.45
C GLY A 104 13.73 10.92 9.71
N PRO A 105 14.75 10.44 10.45
CA PRO A 105 15.90 9.74 9.88
C PRO A 105 15.52 8.38 9.23
N GLN A 106 14.37 7.81 9.60
CA GLN A 106 13.84 6.55 9.07
C GLN A 106 12.58 6.80 8.23
N ASN A 107 12.63 7.81 7.38
CA ASN A 107 11.49 8.20 6.55
C ASN A 107 10.97 7.03 5.70
N PRO A 108 9.79 6.43 6.05
CA PRO A 108 9.22 5.32 5.31
C PRO A 108 8.64 5.73 3.95
N TYR A 109 8.48 7.04 3.73
CA TYR A 109 7.89 7.61 2.52
C TYR A 109 8.92 8.20 1.55
N THR A 110 10.23 8.01 1.79
CA THR A 110 11.31 8.65 1.01
C THR A 110 11.08 8.57 -0.49
N THR A 111 10.63 7.42 -0.98
CA THR A 111 10.38 7.23 -2.41
C THR A 111 9.22 8.08 -2.91
N PHE A 112 8.10 8.13 -2.18
CA PHE A 112 6.91 8.92 -2.56
C PHE A 112 7.09 10.42 -2.32
N HIS A 113 7.89 10.79 -1.31
CA HIS A 113 8.18 12.18 -1.00
C HIS A 113 8.88 12.91 -2.15
N SER A 114 9.67 12.19 -2.95
CA SER A 114 10.33 12.74 -4.14
C SER A 114 9.36 13.25 -5.22
N LEU A 115 8.07 12.89 -5.13
CA LEU A 115 7.02 13.36 -6.05
C LEU A 115 6.51 14.77 -5.76
N GLY A 116 6.93 15.36 -4.65
CA GLY A 116 6.50 16.69 -4.20
C GLY A 116 5.30 16.65 -3.23
N PRO A 117 4.98 17.82 -2.63
CA PRO A 117 3.94 17.94 -1.63
C PRO A 117 2.55 17.73 -2.21
N ASN A 118 1.63 17.25 -1.38
CA ASN A 118 0.19 17.07 -1.69
C ASN A 118 -0.09 16.28 -2.98
N ARG A 119 0.87 15.43 -3.39
CA ARG A 119 0.67 14.52 -4.51
C ARG A 119 0.28 13.12 -4.01
N CYS A 120 1.11 12.52 -3.18
CA CYS A 120 0.84 11.22 -2.58
C CYS A 120 0.82 11.29 -1.05
N ILE A 121 1.53 12.23 -0.41
CA ILE A 121 1.66 12.34 1.04
C ILE A 121 0.90 13.56 1.54
N PHE A 122 0.04 13.34 2.54
CA PHE A 122 -0.78 14.34 3.20
C PHE A 122 -0.53 14.27 4.72
N TYR A 123 -0.63 15.41 5.37
CA TYR A 123 -0.38 15.51 6.82
C TYR A 123 -1.68 15.61 7.63
N ASP A 124 -2.78 15.80 6.96
CA ASP A 124 -4.12 15.81 7.54
C ASP A 124 -5.17 15.27 6.56
N LEU A 125 -6.29 14.82 7.08
CA LEU A 125 -7.37 14.21 6.32
C LEU A 125 -8.24 15.23 5.60
N GLU A 126 -8.36 16.44 6.12
CA GLU A 126 -9.19 17.48 5.51
C GLU A 126 -8.58 17.95 4.19
N THR A 127 -7.26 18.19 4.18
CA THR A 127 -6.53 18.52 2.95
C THR A 127 -6.63 17.38 1.95
N LEU A 128 -6.49 16.11 2.40
CA LEU A 128 -6.64 14.95 1.55
C LEU A 128 -8.05 14.89 0.93
N LYS A 129 -9.11 15.03 1.76
CA LYS A 129 -10.51 15.04 1.30
C LYS A 129 -10.72 16.12 0.25
N GLN A 130 -10.26 17.34 0.52
CA GLN A 130 -10.43 18.45 -0.39
C GLN A 130 -9.74 18.22 -1.74
N GLU A 131 -8.52 17.67 -1.74
CA GLU A 131 -7.80 17.37 -2.99
C GLU A 131 -8.47 16.24 -3.78
N VAL A 132 -9.00 15.22 -3.12
CA VAL A 132 -9.78 14.16 -3.77
C VAL A 132 -11.07 14.73 -4.38
N LEU A 133 -11.81 15.56 -3.66
CA LEU A 133 -13.02 16.20 -4.17
C LEU A 133 -12.72 17.10 -5.36
N ASN A 134 -11.64 17.91 -5.30
CA ASN A 134 -11.18 18.75 -6.40
C ASN A 134 -10.83 17.92 -7.64
N TYR A 135 -10.15 16.77 -7.43
CA TYR A 135 -9.80 15.85 -8.51
C TYR A 135 -11.05 15.22 -9.15
N VAL A 136 -11.99 14.74 -8.34
CA VAL A 136 -13.25 14.13 -8.83
C VAL A 136 -14.07 15.15 -9.62
N ALA A 137 -14.13 16.40 -9.16
CA ALA A 137 -14.83 17.47 -9.86
C ALA A 137 -14.14 17.86 -11.19
N ASN A 138 -12.82 17.88 -11.22
CA ASN A 138 -12.05 18.22 -12.42
C ASN A 138 -10.65 17.56 -12.39
N PRO A 139 -10.49 16.34 -12.93
CA PRO A 139 -9.21 15.63 -12.93
C PRO A 139 -8.06 16.40 -13.62
N LYS A 140 -8.38 17.30 -14.54
CA LYS A 140 -7.37 18.08 -15.25
C LYS A 140 -6.71 19.16 -14.38
N ARG A 141 -7.37 19.56 -13.28
CA ARG A 141 -6.83 20.60 -12.36
C ARG A 141 -5.62 20.07 -11.56
N ASN A 142 -5.66 18.79 -11.16
CA ASN A 142 -4.56 18.12 -10.45
C ASN A 142 -4.37 16.70 -10.99
N PRO A 143 -3.89 16.54 -12.23
CA PRO A 143 -3.79 15.22 -12.88
C PRO A 143 -2.82 14.27 -12.16
N HIS A 144 -1.94 14.82 -11.32
CA HIS A 144 -0.90 14.09 -10.62
C HIS A 144 -1.30 13.62 -9.22
N LEU A 145 -2.51 13.97 -8.73
CA LEU A 145 -2.97 13.52 -7.43
C LEU A 145 -2.91 11.99 -7.33
N GLY A 146 -2.14 11.48 -6.38
CA GLY A 146 -1.99 10.04 -6.14
C GLY A 146 -1.26 9.25 -7.25
N ASP A 147 -0.77 9.92 -8.28
CA ASP A 147 -0.03 9.26 -9.37
C ASP A 147 1.42 8.98 -8.98
N ALA A 148 1.74 7.69 -8.78
CA ALA A 148 3.08 7.21 -8.44
C ALA A 148 3.88 6.71 -9.66
N SER A 149 3.36 6.85 -10.87
CA SER A 149 4.00 6.31 -12.09
C SER A 149 5.47 6.69 -12.27
N PRO A 150 5.93 7.92 -11.91
CA PRO A 150 7.33 8.29 -12.10
C PRO A 150 8.31 7.54 -11.19
N ILE A 151 7.84 6.91 -10.12
CA ILE A 151 8.70 6.24 -9.13
C ILE A 151 8.48 4.71 -9.06
N LEU A 152 7.63 4.14 -9.90
CA LEU A 152 7.34 2.70 -9.85
C LEU A 152 8.61 1.85 -9.99
N HIS A 153 9.56 2.26 -10.81
CA HIS A 153 10.86 1.59 -10.98
C HIS A 153 11.70 1.55 -9.68
N ARG A 154 11.41 2.42 -8.70
CA ARG A 154 12.06 2.40 -7.37
C ARG A 154 11.35 1.47 -6.40
N LEU A 155 10.08 1.14 -6.65
CA LEU A 155 9.29 0.18 -5.88
C LEU A 155 9.48 -1.25 -6.41
N ASP A 156 9.51 -1.39 -7.73
CA ASP A 156 9.82 -2.63 -8.44
C ASP A 156 10.74 -2.31 -9.61
N SER A 157 11.98 -2.75 -9.53
CA SER A 157 13.02 -2.48 -10.52
C SER A 157 12.73 -3.10 -11.91
N PHE A 158 11.83 -4.08 -11.97
CA PHE A 158 11.48 -4.78 -13.20
C PHE A 158 10.11 -4.34 -13.75
N CYS A 159 9.18 -3.96 -12.88
CA CYS A 159 7.81 -3.57 -13.23
C CYS A 159 7.06 -4.60 -14.11
N ASP A 160 7.36 -5.90 -13.94
CA ASP A 160 6.88 -6.99 -14.80
C ASP A 160 6.01 -8.02 -14.08
N ARG A 161 5.82 -7.90 -12.77
CA ARG A 161 5.06 -8.79 -11.88
C ARG A 161 5.68 -10.18 -11.65
N ASP A 162 6.88 -10.44 -12.12
CA ASP A 162 7.57 -11.73 -12.00
C ASP A 162 8.50 -11.84 -10.79
N ALA A 163 8.33 -10.98 -9.78
CA ALA A 163 9.17 -10.97 -8.57
C ALA A 163 9.19 -12.34 -7.86
N SER A 164 8.04 -13.03 -7.79
CA SER A 164 7.94 -14.35 -7.16
C SER A 164 8.75 -15.41 -7.91
N LEU A 165 8.74 -15.36 -9.24
CA LEU A 165 9.55 -16.26 -10.07
C LEU A 165 11.04 -16.04 -9.80
N ARG A 166 11.49 -14.79 -9.79
CA ARG A 166 12.90 -14.45 -9.52
C ARG A 166 13.35 -14.88 -8.13
N ILE A 167 12.48 -14.71 -7.13
CA ILE A 167 12.77 -15.19 -5.76
C ILE A 167 12.87 -16.71 -5.74
N ALA A 168 11.94 -17.42 -6.38
CA ALA A 168 11.95 -18.88 -6.43
C ALA A 168 13.23 -19.42 -7.10
N GLU A 169 13.64 -18.85 -8.24
CA GLU A 169 14.88 -19.21 -8.92
C GLU A 169 16.13 -18.94 -8.07
N TYR A 170 16.17 -17.78 -7.39
CA TYR A 170 17.29 -17.50 -6.49
C TYR A 170 17.39 -18.52 -5.35
N VAL A 171 16.25 -18.87 -4.73
CA VAL A 171 16.19 -19.90 -3.67
C VAL A 171 16.62 -21.25 -4.21
N GLU A 172 16.19 -21.64 -5.41
CA GLU A 172 16.59 -22.90 -6.06
C GLU A 172 18.10 -22.96 -6.28
N TRP A 173 18.70 -21.90 -6.80
CA TRP A 173 20.15 -21.84 -6.98
C TRP A 173 20.91 -21.87 -5.66
N TYR A 174 20.42 -21.20 -4.64
CA TYR A 174 21.01 -21.22 -3.30
C TYR A 174 20.95 -22.61 -2.69
N MET A 175 19.77 -23.26 -2.69
CA MET A 175 19.59 -24.62 -2.18
C MET A 175 20.40 -25.65 -2.95
N GLY A 176 20.50 -25.48 -4.28
CA GLY A 176 21.35 -26.31 -5.14
C GLY A 176 22.84 -26.21 -4.78
N GLY A 177 23.33 -25.02 -4.42
CA GLY A 177 24.68 -24.83 -3.91
C GLY A 177 24.93 -25.57 -2.59
N LEU A 178 24.00 -25.45 -1.63
CA LEU A 178 24.10 -26.20 -0.37
C LEU A 178 24.11 -27.72 -0.58
N ALA A 179 23.27 -28.22 -1.48
CA ALA A 179 23.23 -29.66 -1.82
C ALA A 179 24.54 -30.16 -2.47
N GLN A 180 25.31 -29.27 -3.10
CA GLN A 180 26.64 -29.55 -3.66
C GLN A 180 27.77 -29.43 -2.61
N GLY A 181 27.44 -29.11 -1.35
CA GLY A 181 28.41 -28.99 -0.29
C GLY A 181 29.00 -27.62 -0.07
N PHE A 182 28.49 -26.58 -0.76
CA PHE A 182 28.89 -25.21 -0.48
C PHE A 182 28.45 -24.77 0.92
N ASN A 183 29.26 -23.99 1.60
CA ASN A 183 28.79 -23.28 2.79
C ASN A 183 27.80 -22.16 2.40
N ARG A 184 27.18 -21.51 3.41
CA ARG A 184 26.15 -20.48 3.17
C ARG A 184 26.63 -19.29 2.32
N ASP A 185 27.86 -18.85 2.56
CA ASP A 185 28.43 -17.69 1.85
C ASP A 185 28.74 -18.04 0.40
N GLU A 186 29.30 -19.21 0.15
CA GLU A 186 29.57 -19.74 -1.18
C GLU A 186 28.28 -19.97 -1.97
N ALA A 187 27.25 -20.55 -1.34
CA ALA A 187 25.93 -20.75 -1.95
C ALA A 187 25.27 -19.41 -2.30
N THR A 188 25.32 -18.43 -1.37
CA THR A 188 24.83 -17.07 -1.60
C THR A 188 25.56 -16.40 -2.77
N LEU A 189 26.88 -16.47 -2.79
CA LEU A 189 27.69 -15.85 -3.86
C LEU A 189 27.40 -16.50 -5.21
N SER A 190 27.27 -17.83 -5.25
CA SER A 190 26.92 -18.59 -6.46
C SER A 190 25.54 -18.21 -6.99
N ALA A 191 24.52 -18.19 -6.13
CA ALA A 191 23.16 -17.79 -6.49
C ALA A 191 23.11 -16.33 -6.97
N THR A 192 23.82 -15.43 -6.29
CA THR A 192 23.90 -14.01 -6.66
C THR A 192 24.55 -13.82 -8.04
N ARG A 193 25.58 -14.60 -8.38
CA ARG A 193 26.20 -14.54 -9.73
C ARG A 193 25.20 -14.99 -10.79
N LYS A 194 24.52 -16.12 -10.59
CA LYS A 194 23.48 -16.62 -11.52
C LYS A 194 22.34 -15.60 -11.69
N TYR A 195 21.94 -14.97 -10.59
CA TYR A 195 20.91 -13.91 -10.62
C TYR A 195 21.38 -12.72 -11.47
N ALA A 196 22.61 -12.25 -11.23
CA ALA A 196 23.19 -11.13 -11.98
C ALA A 196 23.37 -11.46 -13.47
N GLU A 197 23.74 -12.69 -13.82
CA GLU A 197 23.87 -13.15 -15.20
C GLU A 197 22.53 -13.20 -15.93
N LYS A 198 21.48 -13.69 -15.25
CA LYS A 198 20.15 -13.86 -15.86
C LYS A 198 19.33 -12.58 -15.88
N TRP A 199 19.34 -11.83 -14.78
CA TRP A 199 18.41 -10.72 -14.54
C TRP A 199 19.06 -9.32 -14.59
N GLY A 200 20.38 -9.23 -14.63
CA GLY A 200 21.13 -7.99 -14.73
C GLY A 200 22.03 -7.70 -13.52
N LYS A 201 23.24 -7.26 -13.79
CA LYS A 201 24.22 -6.90 -12.74
C LYS A 201 23.82 -5.66 -11.95
N ASP A 202 23.06 -4.77 -12.56
CA ASP A 202 22.51 -3.55 -11.97
C ASP A 202 21.35 -3.84 -10.99
N LYS A 203 20.81 -5.06 -11.00
CA LYS A 203 19.74 -5.52 -10.11
C LYS A 203 20.26 -6.15 -8.82
N VAL A 204 21.57 -6.29 -8.67
CA VAL A 204 22.21 -6.84 -7.47
C VAL A 204 22.83 -5.69 -6.68
N VAL A 205 22.25 -5.42 -5.49
CA VAL A 205 22.83 -4.49 -4.53
C VAL A 205 23.98 -5.23 -3.83
N ARG A 206 25.22 -4.73 -3.97
CA ARG A 206 26.33 -5.23 -3.15
C ARG A 206 26.02 -4.89 -1.70
N GLY A 207 26.02 -5.91 -0.84
CA GLY A 207 25.78 -5.73 0.58
C GLY A 207 26.67 -4.63 1.15
N LEU A 208 26.06 -3.82 2.01
CA LEU A 208 26.73 -2.82 2.83
C LEU A 208 27.70 -3.47 3.80
#